data_329d58ad892ff794725cc14a0b8484a7
#
_entry.id   329d58ad892ff794725cc14a0b8484a7
#
_cell.length_a   1.000
_cell.length_b   1.000
_cell.length_c   1.000
_cell.angle_alpha   90.00
_cell.angle_beta   90.00
_cell.angle_gamma   90.00
#
_symmetry.space_group_name_H-M   'P 1'
#
loop_
_entity.id
_entity.type
_entity.pdbx_description
1 polymer ?
#
loop_
_entity_poly.entity_id
_entity_poly.type
_entity_poly.pdbx_seq_one_letter_code
_entity_poly.pdbx_strand_id
1 'polypeptide(L)'
;EEVRERILEILPRNSVMVHVSTSLEVCEDRDVKGLYAKARSGEISNFTGISDPFDVPECAHITLDSSGAPGHTVEDMVEELSHLLENPKAVLLPGRWQPLHVGHEWLIQQELDKGKRVVVGIRDTPVTESDPYPAHLRKRMIEHRYADEDVEAWIMPDIEAVSYGRKVGYEVREAQDIPAEVFAVSATGVRGGNRANVSERVMEFMIAEGIWDGE
;
A
#
# COMPACT_ATOMS: atom_id res chain seq x y z
N GLU A 1 18.64 8.07 -9.44
CA GLU A 1 17.85 6.91 -8.95
C GLU A 1 17.24 7.19 -7.58
N GLU A 2 18.01 7.55 -6.56
CA GLU A 2 17.57 7.83 -5.19
C GLU A 2 16.32 8.75 -5.08
N VAL A 3 16.22 9.77 -5.94
CA VAL A 3 15.05 10.66 -5.95
C VAL A 3 13.78 9.94 -6.43
N ARG A 4 13.91 9.05 -7.40
CA ARG A 4 12.79 8.27 -7.95
C ARG A 4 12.28 7.25 -6.92
N GLU A 5 13.19 6.58 -6.25
CA GLU A 5 12.87 5.64 -5.16
C GLU A 5 12.11 6.35 -4.03
N ARG A 6 12.61 7.52 -3.58
CA ARG A 6 11.91 8.33 -2.57
C ARG A 6 10.52 8.80 -3.02
N ILE A 7 10.34 9.09 -4.30
CA ILE A 7 9.01 9.43 -4.84
C ILE A 7 8.08 8.23 -4.71
N LEU A 8 8.53 7.03 -5.07
CA LEU A 8 7.73 5.81 -4.96
C LEU A 8 7.36 5.48 -3.50
N GLU A 9 8.25 5.75 -2.54
CA GLU A 9 7.97 5.57 -1.10
C GLU A 9 6.86 6.49 -0.58
N ILE A 10 6.75 7.69 -1.15
CA ILE A 10 5.76 8.72 -0.74
C ILE A 10 4.41 8.50 -1.45
N LEU A 11 4.44 7.97 -2.66
CA LEU A 11 3.25 7.74 -3.45
C LEU A 11 2.41 6.58 -2.90
N PRO A 12 1.10 6.55 -3.17
CA PRO A 12 0.25 5.39 -2.86
C PRO A 12 0.84 4.10 -3.42
N ARG A 13 0.67 2.98 -2.71
CA ARG A 13 1.22 1.66 -3.11
C ARG A 13 0.79 1.18 -4.51
N ASN A 14 -0.32 1.69 -5.02
CA ASN A 14 -0.80 1.41 -6.38
C ASN A 14 -0.25 2.39 -7.44
N SER A 15 0.79 3.14 -7.12
CA SER A 15 1.48 4.00 -8.08
C SER A 15 2.43 3.18 -8.95
N VAL A 16 2.43 3.46 -10.24
CA VAL A 16 3.24 2.75 -11.23
C VAL A 16 4.20 3.74 -11.88
N MET A 17 5.49 3.39 -11.89
CA MET A 17 6.51 4.12 -12.63
C MET A 17 6.69 3.48 -14.01
N VAL A 18 6.45 4.25 -15.05
CA VAL A 18 6.63 3.82 -16.44
C VAL A 18 7.85 4.54 -17.03
N HIS A 19 8.81 3.78 -17.52
CA HIS A 19 9.94 4.31 -18.27
C HIS A 19 9.66 4.17 -19.77
N VAL A 20 9.57 5.30 -20.46
CA VAL A 20 9.47 5.31 -21.94
C VAL A 20 10.88 5.33 -22.51
N SER A 21 11.33 4.19 -23.05
CA SER A 21 12.72 3.92 -23.45
C SER A 21 13.01 4.16 -24.93
N THR A 22 12.28 5.06 -25.57
CA THR A 22 12.53 5.44 -26.97
C THR A 22 13.96 5.93 -27.14
N SER A 23 14.68 5.39 -28.14
CA SER A 23 16.05 5.78 -28.40
C SER A 23 16.16 7.27 -28.77
N LEU A 24 17.27 7.90 -28.39
CA LEU A 24 17.52 9.32 -28.68
C LEU A 24 17.44 9.60 -30.19
N GLU A 25 17.96 8.70 -31.02
CA GLU A 25 17.94 8.80 -32.50
C GLU A 25 16.48 8.90 -33.02
N VAL A 26 15.58 8.05 -32.53
CA VAL A 26 14.16 8.10 -32.90
C VAL A 26 13.47 9.35 -32.37
N CYS A 27 13.84 9.83 -31.18
CA CYS A 27 13.31 11.08 -30.63
C CYS A 27 13.74 12.28 -31.45
N GLU A 28 15.01 12.34 -31.88
CA GLU A 28 15.54 13.40 -32.75
C GLU A 28 14.91 13.36 -34.15
N ASP A 29 14.72 12.17 -34.71
CA ASP A 29 14.09 12.02 -36.04
C ASP A 29 12.60 12.46 -36.02
N ARG A 30 11.92 12.22 -34.93
CA ARG A 30 10.53 12.66 -34.73
C ARG A 30 10.39 14.15 -34.46
N ASP A 31 11.26 14.76 -33.74
CA ASP A 31 11.37 16.16 -33.25
C ASP A 31 10.22 17.13 -33.60
N VAL A 32 8.98 16.73 -33.37
CA VAL A 32 7.74 17.42 -33.79
C VAL A 32 7.70 18.89 -33.37
N LYS A 33 8.39 19.25 -32.27
CA LYS A 33 8.46 20.60 -31.74
C LYS A 33 9.76 21.33 -32.05
N GLY A 34 10.71 20.71 -32.72
CA GLY A 34 12.03 21.22 -33.02
C GLY A 34 12.91 21.50 -31.80
N LEU A 35 12.63 20.80 -30.67
CA LEU A 35 13.38 21.00 -29.43
C LEU A 35 14.75 20.35 -29.48
N TYR A 36 14.88 19.17 -30.08
CA TYR A 36 16.15 18.47 -30.25
C TYR A 36 17.07 19.27 -31.17
N ALA A 37 16.54 19.79 -32.29
CA ALA A 37 17.31 20.65 -33.20
C ALA A 37 17.85 21.91 -32.51
N LYS A 38 17.04 22.56 -31.65
CA LYS A 38 17.45 23.72 -30.86
C LYS A 38 18.47 23.36 -29.77
N ALA A 39 18.36 22.20 -29.14
CA ALA A 39 19.35 21.74 -28.18
C ALA A 39 20.70 21.44 -28.88
N ARG A 40 20.67 20.83 -30.05
CA ARG A 40 21.88 20.55 -30.86
C ARG A 40 22.55 21.82 -31.37
N SER A 41 21.77 22.86 -31.68
CA SER A 41 22.33 24.18 -32.08
C SER A 41 22.85 25.01 -30.90
N GLY A 42 22.65 24.54 -29.65
CA GLY A 42 23.03 25.28 -28.44
C GLY A 42 22.07 26.40 -28.04
N GLU A 43 20.91 26.51 -28.71
CA GLU A 43 19.87 27.49 -28.36
C GLU A 43 19.19 27.13 -27.03
N ILE A 44 19.11 25.82 -26.70
CA ILE A 44 18.62 25.31 -25.43
C ILE A 44 19.78 24.60 -24.69
N SER A 45 20.09 25.10 -23.49
CA SER A 45 21.06 24.48 -22.58
C SER A 45 20.37 23.51 -21.62
N ASN A 46 21.12 22.57 -21.03
CA ASN A 46 20.64 21.60 -20.03
C ASN A 46 19.47 20.74 -20.57
N PHE A 47 19.62 20.23 -21.78
CA PHE A 47 18.62 19.38 -22.40
C PHE A 47 18.97 17.91 -22.14
N THR A 48 18.12 17.23 -21.37
CA THR A 48 18.32 15.82 -20.98
C THR A 48 18.42 14.94 -22.22
N GLY A 49 19.47 14.12 -22.25
CA GLY A 49 19.76 13.24 -23.38
C GLY A 49 20.65 13.86 -24.46
N ILE A 50 20.86 15.19 -24.46
CA ILE A 50 21.74 15.90 -25.42
C ILE A 50 22.93 16.54 -24.68
N SER A 51 22.68 17.53 -23.83
CA SER A 51 23.71 18.24 -23.06
C SER A 51 23.81 17.77 -21.61
N ASP A 52 22.74 17.18 -21.09
CA ASP A 52 22.71 16.56 -19.78
C ASP A 52 22.46 15.04 -19.91
N PRO A 53 23.10 14.20 -19.08
CA PRO A 53 22.87 12.77 -19.09
C PRO A 53 21.43 12.43 -18.67
N PHE A 54 20.91 11.34 -19.20
CA PHE A 54 19.67 10.73 -18.75
C PHE A 54 19.99 9.45 -17.99
N ASP A 55 19.70 9.45 -16.68
CA ASP A 55 19.85 8.26 -15.86
C ASP A 55 18.64 7.33 -16.08
N VAL A 56 18.88 6.16 -16.65
CA VAL A 56 17.85 5.14 -16.84
C VAL A 56 17.33 4.68 -15.49
N PRO A 57 15.99 4.71 -15.25
CA PRO A 57 15.45 4.26 -13.98
C PRO A 57 15.58 2.74 -13.82
N GLU A 58 16.21 2.30 -12.73
CA GLU A 58 16.31 0.88 -12.35
C GLU A 58 15.04 0.40 -11.62
N CYS A 59 14.30 1.33 -10.98
CA CYS A 59 13.07 1.06 -10.25
C CYS A 59 11.79 1.17 -11.08
N ALA A 60 11.88 1.21 -12.41
CA ALA A 60 10.70 1.25 -13.27
C ALA A 60 9.91 -0.07 -13.22
N HIS A 61 8.60 0.03 -13.01
CA HIS A 61 7.70 -1.13 -13.02
C HIS A 61 7.44 -1.64 -14.43
N ILE A 62 7.40 -0.71 -15.40
CA ILE A 62 7.21 -0.99 -16.82
C ILE A 62 8.25 -0.21 -17.62
N THR A 63 8.83 -0.84 -18.62
CA THR A 63 9.67 -0.18 -19.62
C THR A 63 9.06 -0.36 -21.00
N LEU A 64 8.71 0.76 -21.65
CA LEU A 64 8.05 0.79 -22.94
C LEU A 64 8.99 1.35 -24.02
N ASP A 65 9.26 0.60 -25.06
CA ASP A 65 9.89 1.11 -26.25
C ASP A 65 8.84 1.67 -27.22
N SER A 66 8.79 2.99 -27.36
CA SER A 66 7.86 3.65 -28.28
C SER A 66 8.44 3.89 -29.67
N SER A 67 9.48 3.15 -30.08
CA SER A 67 10.08 3.23 -31.42
C SER A 67 9.15 2.75 -32.53
N GLY A 68 8.18 1.87 -32.19
CA GLY A 68 7.17 1.34 -33.09
C GLY A 68 6.05 2.33 -33.47
N ALA A 69 4.98 1.82 -34.08
CA ALA A 69 3.80 2.61 -34.42
C ALA A 69 3.09 3.08 -33.15
N PRO A 70 2.68 4.35 -33.02
CA PRO A 70 2.12 4.90 -31.79
C PRO A 70 0.91 4.15 -31.23
N GLY A 71 0.08 3.55 -32.08
CA GLY A 71 -1.12 2.82 -31.65
C GLY A 71 -0.81 1.50 -30.96
N HIS A 72 0.19 0.79 -31.44
CA HIS A 72 0.59 -0.50 -30.84
C HIS A 72 1.15 -0.32 -29.42
N THR A 73 2.01 0.67 -29.23
CA THR A 73 2.59 1.00 -27.90
C THR A 73 1.52 1.37 -26.86
N VAL A 74 0.46 2.05 -27.27
CA VAL A 74 -0.63 2.44 -26.34
C VAL A 74 -1.46 1.23 -25.93
N GLU A 75 -1.76 0.32 -26.83
CA GLU A 75 -2.51 -0.90 -26.54
C GLU A 75 -1.72 -1.82 -25.61
N ASP A 76 -0.44 -2.04 -25.89
CA ASP A 76 0.46 -2.84 -25.04
C ASP A 76 0.55 -2.24 -23.63
N MET A 77 0.69 -0.91 -23.53
CA MET A 77 0.74 -0.21 -22.25
C MET A 77 -0.56 -0.34 -21.47
N VAL A 78 -1.72 -0.23 -22.13
CA VAL A 78 -3.01 -0.36 -21.46
C VAL A 78 -3.22 -1.76 -20.92
N GLU A 79 -2.80 -2.80 -21.66
CA GLU A 79 -2.88 -4.18 -21.19
C GLU A 79 -1.98 -4.41 -19.97
N GLU A 80 -0.72 -3.99 -20.03
CA GLU A 80 0.24 -4.15 -18.94
C GLU A 80 -0.13 -3.30 -17.70
N LEU A 81 -0.57 -2.06 -17.91
CA LEU A 81 -1.09 -1.21 -16.83
C LEU A 81 -2.38 -1.78 -16.22
N SER A 82 -3.24 -2.39 -17.02
CA SER A 82 -4.46 -3.00 -16.49
C SER A 82 -4.15 -4.10 -15.49
N HIS A 83 -3.15 -4.94 -15.74
CA HIS A 83 -2.70 -5.95 -14.79
C HIS A 83 -2.10 -5.35 -13.51
N LEU A 84 -1.31 -4.29 -13.62
CA LEU A 84 -0.69 -3.63 -12.47
C LEU A 84 -1.68 -2.75 -11.68
N LEU A 85 -2.67 -2.17 -12.37
CA LEU A 85 -3.71 -1.32 -11.79
C LEU A 85 -5.00 -2.08 -11.48
N GLU A 86 -5.08 -3.36 -11.77
CA GLU A 86 -6.15 -4.19 -11.23
C GLU A 86 -6.12 -4.05 -9.70
N ASN A 87 -6.97 -3.16 -9.22
CA ASN A 87 -7.16 -2.96 -7.79
C ASN A 87 -7.91 -4.21 -7.28
N PRO A 88 -7.23 -5.23 -6.74
CA PRO A 88 -7.90 -6.45 -6.33
C PRO A 88 -8.94 -6.05 -5.30
N LYS A 89 -10.13 -6.62 -5.42
CA LYS A 89 -11.20 -6.38 -4.44
C LYS A 89 -10.64 -6.69 -3.06
N ALA A 90 -10.60 -5.68 -2.20
CA ALA A 90 -10.12 -5.82 -0.85
C ALA A 90 -11.23 -6.27 0.09
N VAL A 91 -10.86 -6.94 1.17
CA VAL A 91 -11.74 -7.21 2.30
C VAL A 91 -11.51 -6.15 3.36
N LEU A 92 -12.56 -5.43 3.74
CA LEU A 92 -12.51 -4.46 4.83
C LEU A 92 -12.83 -5.15 6.15
N LEU A 93 -11.91 -5.04 7.11
CA LEU A 93 -12.08 -5.51 8.48
C LEU A 93 -12.15 -4.30 9.44
N PRO A 94 -13.35 -3.79 9.77
CA PRO A 94 -13.50 -2.66 10.68
C PRO A 94 -13.40 -3.09 12.14
N GLY A 95 -12.64 -2.35 12.96
CA GLY A 95 -12.47 -2.68 14.37
C GLY A 95 -11.80 -1.58 15.18
N ARG A 96 -11.66 -1.82 16.50
CA ARG A 96 -10.95 -0.92 17.42
C ARG A 96 -9.45 -1.23 17.48
N TRP A 97 -9.06 -2.49 17.40
CA TRP A 97 -7.65 -2.96 17.36
C TRP A 97 -6.83 -2.47 18.57
N GLN A 98 -7.27 -2.75 19.79
CA GLN A 98 -6.83 -2.16 21.07
C GLN A 98 -6.20 -3.15 22.08
N PRO A 99 -4.99 -3.69 21.89
CA PRO A 99 -4.12 -3.65 20.71
C PRO A 99 -4.46 -4.74 19.68
N LEU A 100 -3.66 -4.85 18.64
CA LEU A 100 -3.65 -6.02 17.75
C LEU A 100 -3.24 -7.25 18.58
N HIS A 101 -3.90 -8.39 18.35
CA HIS A 101 -3.65 -9.63 19.04
C HIS A 101 -3.93 -10.84 18.13
N VAL A 102 -3.52 -12.03 18.52
CA VAL A 102 -3.62 -13.25 17.70
C VAL A 102 -5.03 -13.50 17.15
N GLY A 103 -6.08 -13.11 17.88
CA GLY A 103 -7.46 -13.19 17.37
C GLY A 103 -7.74 -12.29 16.18
N HIS A 104 -7.18 -11.09 16.20
CA HIS A 104 -7.24 -10.17 15.07
C HIS A 104 -6.37 -10.65 13.91
N GLU A 105 -5.16 -11.13 14.20
CA GLU A 105 -4.24 -11.66 13.20
C GLU A 105 -4.85 -12.88 12.50
N TRP A 106 -5.56 -13.74 13.23
CA TRP A 106 -6.28 -14.86 12.64
C TRP A 106 -7.33 -14.40 11.60
N LEU A 107 -8.12 -13.36 11.91
CA LEU A 107 -9.10 -12.81 10.97
C LEU A 107 -8.45 -12.28 9.68
N ILE A 108 -7.35 -11.56 9.82
CA ILE A 108 -6.59 -11.03 8.69
C ILE A 108 -6.02 -12.19 7.85
N GLN A 109 -5.41 -13.17 8.51
CA GLN A 109 -4.81 -14.33 7.86
C GLN A 109 -5.82 -15.15 7.05
N GLN A 110 -7.05 -15.31 7.55
CA GLN A 110 -8.12 -16.01 6.82
C GLN A 110 -8.43 -15.40 5.46
N GLU A 111 -8.27 -14.10 5.30
CA GLU A 111 -8.51 -13.44 4.02
C GLU A 111 -7.24 -13.41 3.15
N LEU A 112 -6.06 -13.28 3.75
CA LEU A 112 -4.78 -13.40 3.04
C LEU A 112 -4.59 -14.80 2.44
N ASP A 113 -4.95 -15.86 3.16
CA ASP A 113 -4.87 -17.25 2.70
C ASP A 113 -5.78 -17.52 1.48
N LYS A 114 -6.81 -16.72 1.29
CA LYS A 114 -7.68 -16.72 0.11
C LYS A 114 -7.13 -15.87 -1.04
N GLY A 115 -5.92 -15.33 -0.90
CA GLY A 115 -5.31 -14.41 -1.87
C GLY A 115 -6.03 -13.06 -1.96
N LYS A 116 -6.65 -12.59 -0.85
CA LYS A 116 -7.32 -11.29 -0.82
C LYS A 116 -6.43 -10.23 -0.23
N ARG A 117 -6.47 -9.04 -0.81
CA ARG A 117 -5.99 -7.83 -0.18
C ARG A 117 -6.87 -7.49 1.03
N VAL A 118 -6.26 -7.09 2.13
CA VAL A 118 -6.98 -6.74 3.36
C VAL A 118 -6.82 -5.27 3.70
N VAL A 119 -7.93 -4.62 3.98
CA VAL A 119 -7.95 -3.25 4.52
C VAL A 119 -8.43 -3.34 5.97
N VAL A 120 -7.56 -2.99 6.89
CA VAL A 120 -7.89 -2.89 8.31
C VAL A 120 -8.44 -1.49 8.60
N GLY A 121 -9.74 -1.40 8.81
CA GLY A 121 -10.43 -0.15 9.15
C GLY A 121 -10.35 0.13 10.65
N ILE A 122 -9.54 1.10 11.04
CA ILE A 122 -9.33 1.50 12.44
C ILE A 122 -10.35 2.58 12.79
N ARG A 123 -11.32 2.26 13.64
CA ARG A 123 -12.30 3.24 14.14
C ARG A 123 -11.59 4.28 15.00
N ASP A 124 -11.74 5.56 14.67
CA ASP A 124 -11.16 6.68 15.44
C ASP A 124 -11.99 6.96 16.70
N THR A 125 -11.87 6.08 17.68
CA THR A 125 -12.53 6.19 18.97
C THR A 125 -11.76 7.14 19.89
N PRO A 126 -12.43 7.89 20.78
CA PRO A 126 -11.76 8.66 21.82
C PRO A 126 -10.84 7.78 22.67
N VAL A 127 -9.71 8.35 23.10
CA VAL A 127 -8.81 7.67 24.04
C VAL A 127 -9.45 7.63 25.42
N THR A 128 -9.63 6.43 25.96
CA THR A 128 -10.24 6.16 27.26
C THR A 128 -9.47 5.07 27.98
N GLU A 129 -9.82 4.74 29.20
CA GLU A 129 -9.25 3.62 29.93
C GLU A 129 -9.48 2.28 29.22
N SER A 130 -10.63 2.11 28.56
CA SER A 130 -10.94 0.90 27.76
C SER A 130 -10.32 0.90 26.36
N ASP A 131 -10.01 2.07 25.83
CA ASP A 131 -9.43 2.26 24.49
C ASP A 131 -8.18 3.17 24.56
N PRO A 132 -7.08 2.71 25.22
CA PRO A 132 -5.96 3.58 25.59
C PRO A 132 -5.05 3.98 24.43
N TYR A 133 -5.13 3.29 23.29
CA TYR A 133 -4.23 3.52 22.17
C TYR A 133 -4.91 4.39 21.10
N PRO A 134 -4.37 5.58 20.77
CA PRO A 134 -4.94 6.45 19.75
C PRO A 134 -4.86 5.82 18.36
N ALA A 135 -5.74 6.23 17.44
CA ALA A 135 -5.88 5.60 16.12
C ALA A 135 -4.57 5.56 15.31
N HIS A 136 -3.77 6.64 15.35
CA HIS A 136 -2.50 6.70 14.65
C HIS A 136 -1.46 5.69 15.17
N LEU A 137 -1.44 5.42 16.47
CA LEU A 137 -0.57 4.41 17.07
C LEU A 137 -0.99 3.00 16.64
N ARG A 138 -2.29 2.73 16.64
CA ARG A 138 -2.85 1.44 16.18
C ARG A 138 -2.57 1.21 14.70
N LYS A 139 -2.62 2.27 13.89
CA LYS A 139 -2.25 2.22 12.47
C LYS A 139 -0.80 1.80 12.30
N ARG A 140 0.14 2.47 12.95
CA ARG A 140 1.57 2.14 12.91
C ARG A 140 1.86 0.72 13.38
N MET A 141 1.17 0.24 14.42
CA MET A 141 1.29 -1.13 14.89
C MET A 141 0.89 -2.17 13.83
N ILE A 142 -0.21 -1.93 13.12
CA ILE A 142 -0.68 -2.80 12.06
C ILE A 142 0.28 -2.75 10.86
N GLU A 143 0.71 -1.57 10.46
CA GLU A 143 1.68 -1.38 9.37
C GLU A 143 3.03 -2.04 9.69
N HIS A 144 3.49 -1.98 10.93
CA HIS A 144 4.71 -2.69 11.36
C HIS A 144 4.53 -4.20 11.31
N ARG A 145 3.40 -4.73 11.80
CA ARG A 145 3.14 -6.18 11.81
C ARG A 145 3.05 -6.75 10.40
N TYR A 146 2.47 -6.03 9.47
CA TYR A 146 2.16 -6.49 8.11
C TYR A 146 2.97 -5.78 7.02
N ALA A 147 4.18 -5.33 7.33
CA ALA A 147 5.02 -4.56 6.39
C ALA A 147 5.28 -5.29 5.06
N ASP A 148 5.34 -6.63 5.10
CA ASP A 148 5.67 -7.50 3.97
C ASP A 148 4.43 -8.23 3.40
N GLU A 149 3.21 -7.86 3.81
CA GLU A 149 1.97 -8.55 3.46
C GLU A 149 0.97 -7.57 2.80
N ASP A 150 0.02 -8.07 2.03
CA ASP A 150 -0.98 -7.23 1.32
C ASP A 150 -2.09 -6.75 2.27
N VAL A 151 -1.66 -6.05 3.30
CA VAL A 151 -2.51 -5.45 4.34
C VAL A 151 -2.30 -3.94 4.39
N GLU A 152 -3.38 -3.20 4.35
CA GLU A 152 -3.38 -1.75 4.45
C GLU A 152 -4.20 -1.30 5.66
N ALA A 153 -3.73 -0.30 6.42
CA ALA A 153 -4.42 0.22 7.58
C ALA A 153 -4.99 1.63 7.33
N TRP A 154 -6.30 1.78 7.46
CA TRP A 154 -6.99 3.06 7.29
C TRP A 154 -7.60 3.52 8.60
N ILE A 155 -7.37 4.78 8.97
CA ILE A 155 -8.14 5.43 10.04
C ILE A 155 -9.46 5.89 9.43
N MET A 156 -10.56 5.45 10.03
CA MET A 156 -11.91 5.79 9.62
C MET A 156 -12.67 6.41 10.80
N PRO A 157 -13.67 7.26 10.55
CA PRO A 157 -14.52 7.77 11.61
C PRO A 157 -15.07 6.65 12.49
N ASP A 158 -15.39 6.96 13.74
CA ASP A 158 -16.13 6.01 14.58
C ASP A 158 -17.51 5.79 13.98
N ILE A 159 -17.80 4.56 13.59
CA ILE A 159 -19.01 4.19 12.85
C ILE A 159 -20.06 3.60 13.80
N GLU A 160 -21.29 4.04 13.68
CA GLU A 160 -22.45 3.48 14.38
C GLU A 160 -23.05 2.29 13.61
N ALA A 161 -23.08 2.38 12.27
CA ALA A 161 -23.69 1.37 11.43
C ALA A 161 -23.08 1.36 10.02
N VAL A 162 -23.22 0.22 9.34
CA VAL A 162 -22.96 0.10 7.89
C VAL A 162 -24.31 -0.03 7.20
N SER A 163 -24.67 0.97 6.40
CA SER A 163 -25.87 0.93 5.54
C SER A 163 -25.47 0.74 4.09
N TYR A 164 -26.14 -0.15 3.39
CA TYR A 164 -25.86 -0.41 1.99
C TYR A 164 -27.15 -0.48 1.17
N GLY A 165 -27.08 0.00 -0.08
CA GLY A 165 -28.17 -0.06 -1.05
C GLY A 165 -28.27 -1.41 -1.75
N ARG A 166 -29.22 -1.54 -2.67
CA ARG A 166 -29.36 -2.75 -3.49
C ARG A 166 -28.20 -2.88 -4.49
N LYS A 167 -27.67 -4.09 -4.66
CA LYS A 167 -26.63 -4.42 -5.66
C LYS A 167 -25.36 -3.60 -5.53
N VAL A 168 -24.86 -3.44 -4.29
CA VAL A 168 -23.63 -2.67 -4.02
C VAL A 168 -22.34 -3.36 -4.48
N GLY A 169 -22.40 -4.62 -4.91
CA GLY A 169 -21.23 -5.33 -5.47
C GLY A 169 -20.25 -5.88 -4.45
N TYR A 170 -20.55 -5.81 -3.13
CA TYR A 170 -19.79 -6.46 -2.09
C TYR A 170 -20.68 -7.33 -1.20
N GLU A 171 -20.04 -8.25 -0.46
CA GLU A 171 -20.66 -9.19 0.45
C GLU A 171 -20.37 -8.74 1.89
N VAL A 172 -21.33 -8.91 2.79
CA VAL A 172 -21.13 -8.75 4.23
C VAL A 172 -21.05 -10.13 4.84
N ARG A 173 -19.93 -10.45 5.45
CA ARG A 173 -19.64 -11.77 6.04
C ARG A 173 -19.34 -11.63 7.52
N GLU A 174 -19.78 -12.59 8.30
CA GLU A 174 -19.36 -12.80 9.67
C GLU A 174 -18.31 -13.92 9.68
N ALA A 175 -17.28 -13.79 10.52
CA ALA A 175 -16.28 -14.83 10.67
C ALA A 175 -16.93 -16.13 11.15
N GLN A 176 -16.63 -17.23 10.47
CA GLN A 176 -17.13 -18.56 10.76
C GLN A 176 -15.97 -19.42 11.28
N ASP A 177 -16.30 -20.51 11.98
CA ASP A 177 -15.35 -21.56 12.40
C ASP A 177 -14.13 -21.04 13.18
N ILE A 178 -14.34 -20.01 14.01
CA ILE A 178 -13.27 -19.44 14.85
C ILE A 178 -12.82 -20.48 15.87
N PRO A 179 -11.52 -20.86 15.89
CA PRO A 179 -11.00 -21.81 16.89
C PRO A 179 -11.26 -21.32 18.32
N ALA A 180 -11.56 -22.23 19.24
CA ALA A 180 -11.93 -21.87 20.61
C ALA A 180 -10.83 -21.06 21.33
N GLU A 181 -9.57 -21.39 21.09
CA GLU A 181 -8.41 -20.67 21.61
C GLU A 181 -8.32 -19.24 21.08
N VAL A 182 -8.69 -19.02 19.82
CA VAL A 182 -8.73 -17.69 19.18
C VAL A 182 -9.92 -16.90 19.71
N PHE A 183 -11.08 -17.53 19.80
CA PHE A 183 -12.30 -16.90 20.32
C PHE A 183 -12.16 -16.41 21.77
N ALA A 184 -11.36 -17.11 22.59
CA ALA A 184 -11.10 -16.75 23.99
C ALA A 184 -10.19 -15.51 24.15
N VAL A 185 -9.52 -15.07 23.07
CA VAL A 185 -8.62 -13.91 23.12
C VAL A 185 -9.40 -12.61 23.09
N SER A 186 -9.03 -11.69 23.96
CA SER A 186 -9.62 -10.34 23.97
C SER A 186 -8.55 -9.27 24.20
N ALA A 187 -8.75 -8.11 23.58
CA ALA A 187 -7.88 -6.94 23.78
C ALA A 187 -7.81 -6.53 25.27
N THR A 188 -8.91 -6.69 26.03
CA THR A 188 -8.94 -6.44 27.48
C THR A 188 -8.03 -7.40 28.22
N GLY A 189 -8.04 -8.67 27.90
CA GLY A 189 -7.14 -9.65 28.50
C GLY A 189 -5.67 -9.35 28.19
N VAL A 190 -5.36 -8.92 26.98
CA VAL A 190 -4.00 -8.52 26.58
C VAL A 190 -3.55 -7.29 27.37
N ARG A 191 -4.37 -6.25 27.49
CA ARG A 191 -4.05 -5.08 28.33
C ARG A 191 -3.92 -5.43 29.80
N GLY A 192 -4.64 -6.42 30.27
CA GLY A 192 -4.56 -6.96 31.64
C GLY A 192 -3.33 -7.83 31.92
N GLY A 193 -2.40 -7.97 30.95
CA GLY A 193 -1.12 -8.66 31.12
C GLY A 193 -1.00 -10.00 30.39
N ASN A 194 -2.02 -10.47 29.67
CA ASN A 194 -1.92 -11.70 28.86
C ASN A 194 -1.19 -11.44 27.53
N ARG A 195 0.10 -11.12 27.61
CA ARG A 195 0.97 -10.83 26.45
C ARG A 195 1.22 -12.03 25.55
N ALA A 196 1.02 -13.26 26.03
CA ALA A 196 1.16 -14.49 25.24
C ALA A 196 0.21 -14.53 24.03
N ASN A 197 -0.86 -13.72 24.03
CA ASN A 197 -1.81 -13.60 22.94
C ASN A 197 -1.45 -12.51 21.92
N VAL A 198 -0.21 -12.04 21.91
CA VAL A 198 0.32 -11.04 20.98
C VAL A 198 1.49 -11.64 20.25
N SER A 199 1.55 -11.42 18.93
CA SER A 199 2.69 -11.89 18.12
C SER A 199 3.97 -11.13 18.45
N GLU A 200 5.11 -11.75 18.16
CA GLU A 200 6.44 -11.19 18.42
C GLU A 200 6.60 -9.80 17.79
N ARG A 201 6.24 -9.62 16.53
CA ARG A 201 6.33 -8.32 15.84
C ARG A 201 5.49 -7.22 16.51
N VAL A 202 4.31 -7.54 17.01
CA VAL A 202 3.49 -6.57 17.74
C VAL A 202 4.09 -6.28 19.12
N MET A 203 4.64 -7.27 19.78
CA MET A 203 5.35 -7.10 21.05
C MET A 203 6.55 -6.17 20.88
N GLU A 204 7.39 -6.41 19.89
CA GLU A 204 8.55 -5.56 19.55
C GLU A 204 8.14 -4.11 19.33
N PHE A 205 7.07 -3.88 18.55
CA PHE A 205 6.53 -2.55 18.32
C PHE A 205 6.09 -1.87 19.63
N MET A 206 5.33 -2.57 20.48
CA MET A 206 4.81 -2.01 21.72
C MET A 206 5.92 -1.66 22.72
N ILE A 207 7.00 -2.44 22.74
CA ILE A 207 8.22 -2.16 23.53
C ILE A 207 8.97 -0.96 22.96
N ALA A 208 9.17 -0.92 21.65
CA ALA A 208 9.86 0.18 20.97
C ALA A 208 9.16 1.54 21.17
N GLU A 209 7.82 1.54 21.24
CA GLU A 209 7.02 2.74 21.52
C GLU A 209 6.99 3.09 23.04
N GLY A 210 7.63 2.29 23.90
CA GLY A 210 7.66 2.51 25.36
C GLY A 210 6.29 2.30 26.03
N ILE A 211 5.40 1.52 25.39
CA ILE A 211 4.06 1.22 25.92
C ILE A 211 4.12 0.02 26.87
N TRP A 212 4.97 -0.92 26.59
CA TRP A 212 5.20 -2.12 27.38
C TRP A 212 6.67 -2.22 27.83
N ASP A 213 6.88 -2.79 29.00
CA ASP A 213 8.21 -3.13 29.50
C ASP A 213 8.77 -4.35 28.74
N GLY A 214 10.05 -4.37 28.48
CA GLY A 214 10.74 -5.45 27.77
C GLY A 214 10.99 -6.71 28.63
N GLU A 215 10.36 -6.83 29.81
CA GLU A 215 10.46 -7.97 30.73
C GLU A 215 9.33 -8.99 30.57
#